data_a0b849200529ffa92214a3f4601ad6e8
#
_entry.id   a0b849200529ffa92214a3f4601ad6e8
#
_cell.length_a   1.000
_cell.length_b   1.000
_cell.length_c   1.000
_cell.angle_alpha   90.00
_cell.angle_beta   90.00
_cell.angle_gamma   90.00
#
_symmetry.space_group_name_H-M   'P 1'
#
loop_
_entity.id
_entity.type
_entity.pdbx_description
1 polymer ?
#
loop_
_entity_poly.entity_id
_entity_poly.type
_entity_poly.pdbx_seq_one_letter_code
_entity_poly.pdbx_strand_id
1 'polypeptide(L)'
;TITDELRFATNKRSKVVGIAIKDRGASLPAGHLGDAYWFDSDNGEFMTSTYYKSELPTWVSNFNALKRPDSLLNQTWQPLYSADSYINSIDDNNEFEAPFIGKETPTFPYNLPELRENNGNYGLIAATPFGNTLTLEFAYAAIEGEKLGMGKETDFLAVSFSSPDYIGHRFGPTSKELEDNYLRLDLEIEQFLNYLDKTYGKGNYLVFLSADHGVADIATYMESERVPAGNLNFGYILGQARGYMTVKYGEGNWILNGSNDQIFLNHELIQEKELELDDIQEQLANFLLRYNGIKEVYTASAMRSTAFTQHRPHLLQMGYNHKASGDLLIILEPSWLTGGARGTSHGTGFTYDTHVPIVFFGWGVKSGESTRYATVTDIAPTLSMLLNFRLPNGATGQPIHELFD
;
A
#
# COMPACT_ATOMS: atom_id res chain seq x y z
N THR A 1 -1.23 8.02 -16.52
CA THR A 1 -0.70 6.71 -16.07
C THR A 1 -0.21 5.90 -17.27
N ILE A 2 0.46 4.78 -17.03
CA ILE A 2 0.90 3.84 -18.09
C ILE A 2 -0.30 3.24 -18.84
N THR A 3 -1.37 2.97 -18.14
CA THR A 3 -2.61 2.43 -18.68
C THR A 3 -3.37 3.44 -19.55
N ASP A 4 -3.29 4.72 -19.23
CA ASP A 4 -3.81 5.78 -20.09
C ASP A 4 -3.03 5.86 -21.42
N GLU A 5 -1.70 5.76 -21.37
CA GLU A 5 -0.87 5.75 -22.58
C GLU A 5 -1.16 4.53 -23.46
N LEU A 6 -1.37 3.35 -22.88
CA LEU A 6 -1.83 2.16 -23.60
C LEU A 6 -3.18 2.42 -24.29
N ARG A 7 -4.12 3.02 -23.60
CA ARG A 7 -5.42 3.41 -24.16
C ARG A 7 -5.29 4.40 -25.32
N PHE A 8 -4.40 5.40 -25.19
CA PHE A 8 -4.14 6.35 -26.27
C PHE A 8 -3.47 5.68 -27.48
N ALA A 9 -2.47 4.82 -27.26
CA ALA A 9 -1.76 4.12 -28.33
C ALA A 9 -2.69 3.24 -29.17
N THR A 10 -3.74 2.70 -28.57
CA THR A 10 -4.71 1.82 -29.23
C THR A 10 -6.01 2.54 -29.64
N ASN A 11 -6.03 3.86 -29.67
CA ASN A 11 -7.27 4.65 -29.89
C ASN A 11 -8.43 4.19 -28.99
N LYS A 12 -8.14 3.96 -27.71
CA LYS A 12 -9.07 3.51 -26.67
C LYS A 12 -9.69 2.13 -26.91
N ARG A 13 -9.09 1.29 -27.77
CA ARG A 13 -9.60 -0.07 -28.02
C ARG A 13 -9.12 -1.07 -26.95
N SER A 14 -7.94 -0.86 -26.37
CA SER A 14 -7.49 -1.64 -25.21
C SER A 14 -8.45 -1.47 -24.04
N LYS A 15 -8.71 -2.54 -23.35
CA LYS A 15 -9.46 -2.53 -22.08
C LYS A 15 -8.46 -2.48 -20.93
N VAL A 16 -8.79 -1.72 -19.91
CA VAL A 16 -8.00 -1.59 -18.69
C VAL A 16 -8.92 -1.77 -17.50
N VAL A 17 -8.59 -2.71 -16.64
CA VAL A 17 -9.36 -3.00 -15.42
C VAL A 17 -8.42 -3.01 -14.23
N GLY A 18 -8.76 -2.24 -13.19
CA GLY A 18 -8.09 -2.25 -11.88
C GLY A 18 -8.99 -2.86 -10.81
N ILE A 19 -8.44 -3.75 -10.00
CA ILE A 19 -9.17 -4.50 -8.97
C ILE A 19 -8.38 -4.49 -7.67
N ALA A 20 -9.05 -4.18 -6.56
CA ALA A 20 -8.49 -4.28 -5.21
C ALA A 20 -9.60 -4.35 -4.15
N ILE A 21 -9.24 -4.67 -2.91
CA ILE A 21 -10.10 -4.35 -1.77
C ILE A 21 -10.05 -2.84 -1.50
N LYS A 22 -8.85 -2.23 -1.50
CA LYS A 22 -8.67 -0.78 -1.32
C LYS A 22 -8.97 -0.02 -2.62
N ASP A 23 -9.75 1.05 -2.54
CA ASP A 23 -10.09 1.93 -3.67
C ASP A 23 -8.86 2.41 -4.46
N ARG A 24 -7.81 2.83 -3.75
CA ARG A 24 -6.55 3.32 -4.34
C ARG A 24 -5.79 2.23 -5.11
N GLY A 25 -5.81 1.00 -4.59
CA GLY A 25 -5.18 -0.15 -5.24
C GLY A 25 -5.82 -0.50 -6.58
N ALA A 26 -7.11 -0.16 -6.77
CA ALA A 26 -7.82 -0.34 -8.03
C ALA A 26 -7.70 0.88 -8.96
N SER A 27 -7.98 2.08 -8.43
CA SER A 27 -8.15 3.29 -9.23
C SER A 27 -6.84 3.86 -9.78
N LEU A 28 -5.75 3.84 -8.99
CA LEU A 28 -4.47 4.39 -9.43
C LEU A 28 -3.85 3.62 -10.61
N PRO A 29 -3.80 2.26 -10.59
CA PRO A 29 -3.33 1.49 -11.74
C PRO A 29 -4.28 1.56 -12.95
N ALA A 30 -5.60 1.61 -12.74
CA ALA A 30 -6.56 1.75 -13.83
C ALA A 30 -6.40 3.07 -14.59
N GLY A 31 -5.97 4.13 -13.90
CA GLY A 31 -5.79 5.44 -14.48
C GLY A 31 -7.12 6.17 -14.76
N HIS A 32 -7.05 7.18 -15.64
CA HIS A 32 -8.20 8.02 -15.95
C HIS A 32 -9.13 7.40 -17.01
N LEU A 33 -8.61 6.52 -17.85
CA LEU A 33 -9.33 5.98 -19.01
C LEU A 33 -9.70 4.51 -18.86
N GLY A 34 -9.27 3.86 -17.79
CA GLY A 34 -9.62 2.48 -17.46
C GLY A 34 -10.92 2.39 -16.67
N ASP A 35 -11.22 1.18 -16.20
CA ASP A 35 -12.28 0.89 -15.26
C ASP A 35 -11.67 0.39 -13.95
N ALA A 36 -12.20 0.82 -12.81
CA ALA A 36 -11.71 0.38 -11.50
C ALA A 36 -12.85 -0.13 -10.63
N TYR A 37 -12.60 -1.24 -9.94
CA TYR A 37 -13.54 -1.86 -9.03
C TYR A 37 -12.87 -2.16 -7.70
N TRP A 38 -13.55 -1.84 -6.60
CA TRP A 38 -13.05 -2.11 -5.25
C TRP A 38 -14.15 -2.62 -4.34
N PHE A 39 -13.75 -3.20 -3.23
CA PHE A 39 -14.66 -3.83 -2.30
C PHE A 39 -15.27 -2.82 -1.33
N ASP A 40 -16.58 -2.85 -1.19
CA ASP A 40 -17.32 -2.10 -0.18
C ASP A 40 -17.53 -2.99 1.06
N SER A 41 -16.85 -2.66 2.14
CA SER A 41 -16.92 -3.38 3.40
C SER A 41 -18.24 -3.22 4.15
N ASP A 42 -19.07 -2.26 3.78
CA ASP A 42 -20.36 -2.04 4.45
C ASP A 42 -21.40 -3.05 3.98
N ASN A 43 -21.39 -3.38 2.69
CA ASN A 43 -22.39 -4.29 2.09
C ASN A 43 -21.82 -5.61 1.57
N GLY A 44 -20.48 -5.76 1.50
CA GLY A 44 -19.84 -6.97 1.02
C GLY A 44 -19.89 -7.15 -0.49
N GLU A 45 -19.88 -6.08 -1.26
CA GLU A 45 -19.99 -6.07 -2.71
C GLU A 45 -18.84 -5.33 -3.37
N PHE A 46 -18.46 -5.70 -4.59
CA PHE A 46 -17.60 -4.88 -5.40
C PHE A 46 -18.39 -3.74 -6.03
N MET A 47 -17.80 -2.56 -5.98
CA MET A 47 -18.38 -1.32 -6.49
C MET A 47 -17.42 -0.58 -7.41
N THR A 48 -17.89 0.47 -8.04
CA THR A 48 -17.11 1.44 -8.81
C THR A 48 -17.59 2.86 -8.53
N SER A 49 -16.90 3.84 -9.03
CA SER A 49 -17.31 5.24 -8.97
C SER A 49 -18.12 5.64 -10.21
N THR A 50 -19.03 6.61 -10.06
CA THR A 50 -19.68 7.29 -11.17
C THR A 50 -18.70 8.02 -12.11
N TYR A 51 -17.43 8.20 -11.69
CA TYR A 51 -16.34 8.64 -12.54
C TYR A 51 -16.07 7.65 -13.69
N TYR A 52 -16.09 6.35 -13.38
CA TYR A 52 -15.80 5.29 -14.36
C TYR A 52 -17.07 4.86 -15.11
N LYS A 53 -18.14 4.58 -14.39
CA LYS A 53 -19.40 4.05 -14.95
C LYS A 53 -20.62 4.60 -14.22
N SER A 54 -21.68 4.87 -14.95
CA SER A 54 -22.97 5.28 -14.38
C SER A 54 -23.72 4.13 -13.69
N GLU A 55 -23.47 2.90 -14.14
CA GLU A 55 -24.09 1.69 -13.61
C GLU A 55 -23.06 0.56 -13.57
N LEU A 56 -23.24 -0.39 -12.63
CA LEU A 56 -22.40 -1.59 -12.56
C LEU A 56 -22.62 -2.46 -13.78
N PRO A 57 -21.57 -2.98 -14.43
CA PRO A 57 -21.69 -3.98 -15.47
C PRO A 57 -22.41 -5.25 -14.95
N THR A 58 -23.15 -5.91 -15.83
CA THR A 58 -23.92 -7.12 -15.47
C THR A 58 -23.03 -8.20 -14.83
N TRP A 59 -21.79 -8.36 -15.29
CA TRP A 59 -20.88 -9.35 -14.72
C TRP A 59 -20.50 -9.03 -13.27
N VAL A 60 -20.35 -7.74 -12.90
CA VAL A 60 -20.12 -7.31 -11.51
C VAL A 60 -21.33 -7.61 -10.64
N SER A 61 -22.53 -7.24 -11.12
CA SER A 61 -23.77 -7.52 -10.40
C SER A 61 -24.00 -9.04 -10.21
N ASN A 62 -23.64 -9.84 -11.22
CA ASN A 62 -23.71 -11.31 -11.13
C ASN A 62 -22.70 -11.85 -10.09
N PHE A 63 -21.48 -11.32 -10.05
CA PHE A 63 -20.49 -11.70 -9.03
C PHE A 63 -20.97 -11.34 -7.63
N ASN A 64 -21.47 -10.13 -7.43
CA ASN A 64 -22.02 -9.68 -6.15
C ASN A 64 -23.19 -10.56 -5.67
N ALA A 65 -24.03 -11.03 -6.61
CA ALA A 65 -25.14 -11.91 -6.31
C ALA A 65 -24.70 -13.29 -5.76
N LEU A 66 -23.47 -13.73 -5.99
CA LEU A 66 -22.90 -14.96 -5.44
C LEU A 66 -22.66 -14.88 -3.93
N LYS A 67 -22.65 -13.68 -3.34
CA LYS A 67 -22.38 -13.44 -1.91
C LYS A 67 -21.13 -14.17 -1.41
N ARG A 68 -20.05 -14.13 -2.21
CA ARG A 68 -18.80 -14.82 -1.89
C ARG A 68 -18.19 -14.43 -0.55
N PRO A 69 -18.21 -13.13 -0.12
CA PRO A 69 -17.71 -12.75 1.20
C PRO A 69 -18.39 -13.49 2.35
N ASP A 70 -19.69 -13.75 2.28
CA ASP A 70 -20.38 -14.53 3.31
C ASP A 70 -19.86 -15.96 3.41
N SER A 71 -19.62 -16.61 2.26
CA SER A 71 -19.06 -17.96 2.24
C SER A 71 -17.63 -18.01 2.77
N LEU A 72 -16.81 -17.03 2.46
CA LEU A 72 -15.42 -16.93 2.89
C LEU A 72 -15.31 -16.59 4.39
N LEU A 73 -16.15 -15.69 4.88
CA LEU A 73 -16.21 -15.33 6.30
C LEU A 73 -16.95 -16.35 7.18
N ASN A 74 -17.57 -17.36 6.59
CA ASN A 74 -18.18 -18.49 7.32
C ASN A 74 -17.21 -19.67 7.51
N GLN A 75 -15.91 -19.41 7.45
CA GLN A 75 -14.85 -20.38 7.64
C GLN A 75 -14.04 -20.08 8.90
N THR A 76 -13.28 -21.07 9.33
CA THR A 76 -12.22 -20.89 10.32
C THR A 76 -10.89 -20.76 9.60
N TRP A 77 -10.17 -19.67 9.86
CA TRP A 77 -8.79 -19.53 9.38
C TRP A 77 -7.88 -20.35 10.27
N GLN A 78 -7.33 -21.41 9.71
CA GLN A 78 -6.34 -22.30 10.31
C GLN A 78 -5.05 -22.21 9.49
N PRO A 79 -3.88 -22.53 10.04
CA PRO A 79 -2.66 -22.64 9.26
C PRO A 79 -2.84 -23.59 8.07
N LEU A 80 -2.28 -23.24 6.92
CA LEU A 80 -2.33 -24.06 5.70
C LEU A 80 -1.54 -25.37 5.87
N TYR A 81 -0.41 -25.27 6.55
CA TYR A 81 0.50 -26.38 6.84
C TYR A 81 0.62 -26.62 8.34
N SER A 82 1.41 -27.66 8.73
CA SER A 82 1.70 -27.89 10.15
C SER A 82 2.47 -26.72 10.75
N ALA A 83 2.28 -26.44 12.04
CA ALA A 83 2.91 -25.30 12.73
C ALA A 83 4.44 -25.28 12.59
N ASP A 84 5.08 -26.47 12.51
CA ASP A 84 6.54 -26.62 12.35
C ASP A 84 7.05 -26.21 10.96
N SER A 85 6.16 -25.99 10.00
CA SER A 85 6.51 -25.55 8.65
C SER A 85 6.72 -24.04 8.56
N TYR A 86 6.26 -23.28 9.55
CA TYR A 86 6.34 -21.80 9.61
C TYR A 86 7.68 -21.41 10.26
N ILE A 87 8.76 -21.51 9.48
CA ILE A 87 10.13 -21.34 9.97
C ILE A 87 10.64 -19.90 9.93
N ASN A 88 9.90 -19.00 9.25
CA ASN A 88 10.28 -17.59 9.12
C ASN A 88 9.50 -16.68 10.08
N SER A 89 8.65 -17.28 10.92
CA SER A 89 7.81 -16.54 11.86
C SER A 89 8.19 -16.80 13.32
N ILE A 90 7.84 -15.86 14.19
CA ILE A 90 7.97 -15.99 15.64
C ILE A 90 6.88 -16.92 16.20
N ASP A 91 6.92 -17.16 17.52
CA ASP A 91 5.89 -17.96 18.18
C ASP A 91 4.51 -17.32 17.99
N ASP A 92 3.52 -18.17 17.68
CA ASP A 92 2.12 -17.79 17.48
C ASP A 92 1.50 -17.07 18.71
N ASN A 93 1.88 -17.53 19.90
CA ASN A 93 1.41 -16.90 21.14
C ASN A 93 2.43 -15.91 21.68
N ASN A 94 2.29 -14.65 21.29
CA ASN A 94 3.17 -13.56 21.70
C ASN A 94 2.36 -12.33 22.14
N GLU A 95 3.01 -11.36 22.76
CA GLU A 95 2.39 -10.13 23.28
C GLU A 95 2.46 -8.93 22.31
N PHE A 96 3.16 -9.09 21.19
CA PHE A 96 3.47 -8.01 20.25
C PHE A 96 2.37 -7.81 19.21
N GLU A 97 1.69 -8.88 18.84
CA GLU A 97 0.63 -8.88 17.86
C GLU A 97 -0.71 -8.40 18.41
N ALA A 98 -1.54 -7.79 17.55
CA ALA A 98 -2.84 -7.29 17.95
C ALA A 98 -3.94 -8.34 17.68
N PRO A 99 -4.55 -8.98 18.69
CA PRO A 99 -5.62 -9.94 18.49
C PRO A 99 -6.85 -9.28 17.85
N PHE A 100 -7.70 -10.05 17.20
CA PHE A 100 -9.03 -9.60 16.82
C PHE A 100 -9.88 -9.31 18.05
N ILE A 101 -10.79 -8.33 17.95
CA ILE A 101 -11.75 -8.05 19.02
C ILE A 101 -12.61 -9.29 19.25
N GLY A 102 -12.71 -9.73 20.50
CA GLY A 102 -13.39 -10.96 20.88
C GLY A 102 -12.47 -12.18 21.00
N LYS A 103 -11.17 -12.02 20.81
CA LYS A 103 -10.15 -13.06 21.00
C LYS A 103 -9.10 -12.55 22.00
N GLU A 104 -8.70 -13.38 22.96
CA GLU A 104 -7.76 -12.99 24.02
C GLU A 104 -6.30 -12.93 23.52
N THR A 105 -5.95 -13.85 22.63
CA THR A 105 -4.59 -14.00 22.07
C THR A 105 -4.60 -13.95 20.55
N PRO A 106 -3.55 -13.46 19.89
CA PRO A 106 -3.42 -13.41 18.44
C PRO A 106 -2.95 -14.76 17.87
N THR A 107 -3.62 -15.84 18.22
CA THR A 107 -3.19 -17.21 17.89
C THR A 107 -4.20 -17.95 17.01
N PHE A 108 -3.74 -18.84 16.16
CA PHE A 108 -4.60 -19.77 15.45
C PHE A 108 -5.36 -20.72 16.40
N PRO A 109 -6.56 -21.23 15.99
CA PRO A 109 -7.34 -20.85 14.82
C PRO A 109 -8.19 -19.59 15.05
N TYR A 110 -8.61 -18.94 13.96
CA TYR A 110 -9.53 -17.79 13.97
C TYR A 110 -10.92 -18.24 13.47
N ASN A 111 -11.89 -18.31 14.38
CA ASN A 111 -13.29 -18.60 14.02
C ASN A 111 -13.95 -17.34 13.48
N LEU A 112 -13.88 -17.13 12.15
CA LEU A 112 -14.34 -15.89 11.53
C LEU A 112 -15.82 -15.59 11.74
N PRO A 113 -16.74 -16.59 11.75
CA PRO A 113 -18.14 -16.33 12.11
C PRO A 113 -18.34 -15.65 13.45
N GLU A 114 -17.56 -16.03 14.46
CA GLU A 114 -17.64 -15.45 15.81
C GLU A 114 -16.97 -14.08 15.89
N LEU A 115 -15.92 -13.86 15.10
CA LEU A 115 -15.14 -12.62 15.12
C LEU A 115 -15.75 -11.53 14.25
N ARG A 116 -16.50 -11.89 13.23
CA ARG A 116 -16.98 -11.03 12.15
C ARG A 116 -17.69 -9.78 12.67
N GLU A 117 -18.64 -9.93 13.58
CA GLU A 117 -19.49 -8.82 14.05
C GLU A 117 -18.69 -7.70 14.72
N ASN A 118 -17.73 -8.07 15.54
CA ASN A 118 -16.92 -7.10 16.31
C ASN A 118 -15.73 -6.54 15.53
N ASN A 119 -15.41 -7.07 14.35
CA ASN A 119 -14.27 -6.68 13.53
C ASN A 119 -14.67 -6.11 12.15
N GLY A 120 -15.77 -5.34 12.11
CA GLY A 120 -16.20 -4.63 10.92
C GLY A 120 -16.96 -5.46 9.90
N ASN A 121 -17.57 -6.57 10.33
CA ASN A 121 -18.38 -7.45 9.50
C ASN A 121 -17.66 -7.89 8.22
N TYR A 122 -18.06 -7.40 7.05
CA TYR A 122 -17.37 -7.71 5.79
C TYR A 122 -15.94 -7.17 5.73
N GLY A 123 -15.63 -6.10 6.47
CA GLY A 123 -14.29 -5.54 6.57
C GLY A 123 -13.24 -6.51 7.13
N LEU A 124 -13.66 -7.48 7.97
CA LEU A 124 -12.78 -8.51 8.51
C LEU A 124 -12.05 -9.29 7.40
N ILE A 125 -12.67 -9.48 6.23
CA ILE A 125 -12.09 -10.28 5.14
C ILE A 125 -10.73 -9.74 4.69
N ALA A 126 -10.53 -8.42 4.71
CA ALA A 126 -9.28 -7.78 4.34
C ALA A 126 -8.11 -8.20 5.24
N ALA A 127 -8.38 -8.45 6.53
CA ALA A 127 -7.36 -8.87 7.50
C ALA A 127 -7.22 -10.41 7.60
N THR A 128 -7.60 -11.13 6.54
CA THR A 128 -7.47 -12.58 6.40
C THR A 128 -6.99 -12.94 5.00
N PRO A 129 -6.40 -14.12 4.76
CA PRO A 129 -5.99 -14.55 3.42
C PRO A 129 -7.17 -14.67 2.45
N PHE A 130 -8.39 -14.82 2.95
CA PHE A 130 -9.58 -14.90 2.13
C PHE A 130 -9.91 -13.61 1.37
N GLY A 131 -9.34 -12.48 1.76
CA GLY A 131 -9.39 -11.25 0.97
C GLY A 131 -8.59 -11.38 -0.34
N ASN A 132 -7.48 -12.10 -0.36
CA ASN A 132 -6.76 -12.42 -1.59
C ASN A 132 -7.59 -13.33 -2.49
N THR A 133 -8.16 -14.39 -1.91
CA THR A 133 -9.08 -15.32 -2.62
C THR A 133 -10.22 -14.54 -3.28
N LEU A 134 -10.90 -13.67 -2.53
CA LEU A 134 -11.99 -12.86 -3.04
C LEU A 134 -11.56 -11.95 -4.21
N THR A 135 -10.40 -11.30 -4.06
CA THR A 135 -9.83 -10.41 -5.08
C THR A 135 -9.52 -11.18 -6.37
N LEU A 136 -8.94 -12.37 -6.25
CA LEU A 136 -8.61 -13.22 -7.39
C LEU A 136 -9.85 -13.80 -8.08
N GLU A 137 -10.85 -14.25 -7.32
CA GLU A 137 -12.14 -14.69 -7.88
C GLU A 137 -12.81 -13.57 -8.69
N PHE A 138 -12.74 -12.33 -8.20
CA PHE A 138 -13.25 -11.16 -8.93
C PHE A 138 -12.41 -10.85 -10.17
N ALA A 139 -11.10 -11.10 -10.13
CA ALA A 139 -10.22 -10.95 -11.31
C ALA A 139 -10.59 -11.96 -12.42
N TYR A 140 -10.89 -13.22 -12.09
CA TYR A 140 -11.41 -14.17 -13.06
C TYR A 140 -12.74 -13.69 -13.67
N ALA A 141 -13.66 -13.21 -12.84
CA ALA A 141 -14.95 -12.69 -13.32
C ALA A 141 -14.75 -11.46 -14.26
N ALA A 142 -13.77 -10.62 -13.99
CA ALA A 142 -13.43 -9.47 -14.85
C ALA A 142 -12.82 -9.92 -16.19
N ILE A 143 -11.93 -10.91 -16.19
CA ILE A 143 -11.35 -11.48 -17.41
C ILE A 143 -12.46 -12.00 -18.34
N GLU A 144 -13.38 -12.78 -17.78
CA GLU A 144 -14.49 -13.38 -18.53
C GLU A 144 -15.54 -12.32 -18.93
N GLY A 145 -15.94 -11.47 -17.98
CA GLY A 145 -16.99 -10.46 -18.19
C GLY A 145 -16.61 -9.39 -19.22
N GLU A 146 -15.37 -8.91 -19.15
CA GLU A 146 -14.83 -7.93 -20.09
C GLU A 146 -14.19 -8.58 -21.33
N LYS A 147 -14.03 -9.91 -21.37
CA LYS A 147 -13.32 -10.65 -22.41
C LYS A 147 -11.93 -10.08 -22.64
N LEU A 148 -11.17 -9.92 -21.56
CA LEU A 148 -9.82 -9.38 -21.62
C LEU A 148 -8.91 -10.29 -22.46
N GLY A 149 -8.01 -9.69 -23.25
CA GLY A 149 -7.07 -10.41 -24.12
C GLY A 149 -7.70 -11.14 -25.31
N MET A 150 -9.01 -11.02 -25.55
CA MET A 150 -9.70 -11.67 -26.69
C MET A 150 -9.77 -10.78 -27.93
N GLY A 151 -9.30 -9.54 -27.84
CA GLY A 151 -9.25 -8.58 -28.93
C GLY A 151 -7.96 -8.68 -29.76
N LYS A 152 -7.74 -7.65 -30.60
CA LYS A 152 -6.50 -7.49 -31.35
C LYS A 152 -5.44 -6.67 -30.60
N GLU A 153 -5.89 -5.85 -29.68
CA GLU A 153 -5.05 -4.94 -28.89
C GLU A 153 -4.72 -5.59 -27.55
N THR A 154 -3.60 -5.22 -26.98
CA THR A 154 -3.22 -5.61 -25.62
C THR A 154 -4.16 -4.97 -24.63
N ASP A 155 -4.78 -5.77 -23.76
CA ASP A 155 -5.54 -5.32 -22.62
C ASP A 155 -4.67 -5.33 -21.35
N PHE A 156 -5.12 -4.66 -20.29
CA PHE A 156 -4.37 -4.55 -19.04
C PHE A 156 -5.28 -4.87 -17.85
N LEU A 157 -4.85 -5.80 -17.01
CA LEU A 157 -5.50 -6.11 -15.74
C LEU A 157 -4.53 -5.83 -14.59
N ALA A 158 -4.90 -4.91 -13.69
CA ALA A 158 -4.20 -4.67 -12.45
C ALA A 158 -4.96 -5.33 -11.30
N VAL A 159 -4.29 -6.22 -10.57
CA VAL A 159 -4.84 -6.88 -9.37
C VAL A 159 -3.98 -6.51 -8.18
N SER A 160 -4.58 -5.82 -7.21
CA SER A 160 -3.90 -5.43 -5.98
C SER A 160 -4.41 -6.27 -4.81
N PHE A 161 -3.56 -7.13 -4.28
CA PHE A 161 -3.85 -7.94 -3.11
C PHE A 161 -3.65 -7.11 -1.85
N SER A 162 -4.73 -6.68 -1.22
CA SER A 162 -4.66 -5.77 -0.07
C SER A 162 -4.45 -6.49 1.27
N SER A 163 -4.75 -7.81 1.35
CA SER A 163 -4.69 -8.54 2.62
C SER A 163 -3.31 -8.63 3.26
N PRO A 164 -2.20 -8.75 2.52
CA PRO A 164 -0.87 -8.75 3.13
C PRO A 164 -0.61 -7.53 4.00
N ASP A 165 -1.05 -6.35 3.57
CA ASP A 165 -0.91 -5.11 4.33
C ASP A 165 -1.79 -5.09 5.59
N TYR A 166 -3.07 -5.47 5.48
CA TYR A 166 -3.97 -5.51 6.64
C TYR A 166 -3.53 -6.52 7.70
N ILE A 167 -3.05 -7.69 7.28
CA ILE A 167 -2.50 -8.73 8.16
C ILE A 167 -1.19 -8.22 8.76
N GLY A 168 -0.31 -7.65 7.94
CA GLY A 168 0.97 -7.09 8.36
C GLY A 168 0.81 -6.00 9.41
N HIS A 169 -0.10 -5.05 9.24
CA HIS A 169 -0.40 -4.02 10.24
C HIS A 169 -0.79 -4.60 11.59
N ARG A 170 -1.56 -5.68 11.60
CA ARG A 170 -2.09 -6.28 12.82
C ARG A 170 -1.09 -7.19 13.52
N PHE A 171 -0.45 -8.08 12.78
CA PHE A 171 0.35 -9.17 13.31
C PHE A 171 1.86 -8.97 13.11
N GLY A 172 2.27 -8.04 12.23
CA GLY A 172 3.68 -7.81 11.92
C GLY A 172 4.23 -8.72 10.83
N PRO A 173 5.42 -8.35 10.28
CA PRO A 173 6.03 -9.10 9.16
C PRO A 173 6.56 -10.47 9.56
N THR A 174 6.84 -10.68 10.83
CA THR A 174 7.38 -11.94 11.36
C THR A 174 6.33 -12.86 11.97
N SER A 175 5.03 -12.55 11.77
CA SER A 175 3.91 -13.36 12.29
C SER A 175 3.65 -14.61 11.46
N LYS A 176 3.09 -15.65 12.11
CA LYS A 176 2.60 -16.85 11.40
C LYS A 176 1.43 -16.53 10.47
N GLU A 177 0.61 -15.58 10.83
CA GLU A 177 -0.52 -15.11 10.04
C GLU A 177 -0.09 -14.53 8.70
N LEU A 178 0.97 -13.73 8.70
CA LEU A 178 1.47 -13.15 7.46
C LEU A 178 2.22 -14.20 6.62
N GLU A 179 2.99 -15.10 7.24
CA GLU A 179 3.63 -16.23 6.54
C GLU A 179 2.55 -17.12 5.91
N ASP A 180 1.47 -17.48 6.64
CA ASP A 180 0.34 -18.25 6.11
C ASP A 180 -0.35 -17.56 4.94
N ASN A 181 -0.53 -16.25 5.06
CA ASN A 181 -1.10 -15.45 3.98
C ASN A 181 -0.25 -15.51 2.69
N TYR A 182 1.06 -15.41 2.79
CA TYR A 182 1.94 -15.50 1.62
C TYR A 182 2.01 -16.91 1.04
N LEU A 183 2.04 -17.95 1.87
CA LEU A 183 2.01 -19.33 1.40
C LEU A 183 0.72 -19.63 0.60
N ARG A 184 -0.42 -19.10 1.04
CA ARG A 184 -1.70 -19.21 0.32
C ARG A 184 -1.70 -18.39 -0.96
N LEU A 185 -1.21 -17.16 -0.89
CA LEU A 185 -1.14 -16.27 -2.06
C LEU A 185 -0.25 -16.85 -3.16
N ASP A 186 0.86 -17.51 -2.81
CA ASP A 186 1.73 -18.21 -3.77
C ASP A 186 0.96 -19.29 -4.54
N LEU A 187 0.19 -20.12 -3.84
CA LEU A 187 -0.66 -21.14 -4.48
C LEU A 187 -1.77 -20.51 -5.35
N GLU A 188 -2.35 -19.42 -4.91
CA GLU A 188 -3.37 -18.69 -5.68
C GLU A 188 -2.78 -18.05 -6.95
N ILE A 189 -1.57 -17.51 -6.89
CA ILE A 189 -0.83 -17.01 -8.04
C ILE A 189 -0.49 -18.15 -9.01
N GLU A 190 -0.05 -19.31 -8.50
CA GLU A 190 0.17 -20.51 -9.35
C GLU A 190 -1.10 -20.88 -10.11
N GLN A 191 -2.24 -20.94 -9.42
CA GLN A 191 -3.54 -21.25 -10.04
C GLN A 191 -3.90 -20.19 -11.09
N PHE A 192 -3.63 -18.91 -10.82
CA PHE A 192 -3.90 -17.83 -11.76
C PHE A 192 -3.03 -17.94 -13.02
N LEU A 193 -1.73 -18.20 -12.87
CA LEU A 193 -0.83 -18.41 -14.00
C LEU A 193 -1.24 -19.63 -14.83
N ASN A 194 -1.65 -20.74 -14.20
CA ASN A 194 -2.18 -21.91 -14.88
C ASN A 194 -3.48 -21.60 -15.66
N TYR A 195 -4.34 -20.75 -15.09
CA TYR A 195 -5.54 -20.28 -15.80
C TYR A 195 -5.17 -19.43 -17.03
N LEU A 196 -4.20 -18.51 -16.92
CA LEU A 196 -3.74 -17.70 -18.02
C LEU A 196 -3.09 -18.56 -19.13
N ASP A 197 -2.27 -19.54 -18.75
CA ASP A 197 -1.67 -20.51 -19.68
C ASP A 197 -2.73 -21.28 -20.47
N LYS A 198 -3.78 -21.72 -19.80
CA LYS A 198 -4.90 -22.45 -20.42
C LYS A 198 -5.74 -21.55 -21.33
N THR A 199 -5.96 -20.30 -20.93
CA THR A 199 -6.85 -19.37 -21.62
C THR A 199 -6.19 -18.73 -22.83
N TYR A 200 -4.94 -18.30 -22.68
CA TYR A 200 -4.23 -17.51 -23.70
C TYR A 200 -3.07 -18.27 -24.35
N GLY A 201 -2.59 -19.34 -23.73
CA GLY A 201 -1.38 -20.06 -24.14
C GLY A 201 -0.11 -19.45 -23.55
N LYS A 202 0.87 -20.31 -23.27
CA LYS A 202 2.16 -19.90 -22.71
C LYS A 202 2.87 -18.88 -23.62
N GLY A 203 3.38 -17.82 -22.99
CA GLY A 203 4.11 -16.77 -23.70
C GLY A 203 3.23 -15.77 -24.47
N ASN A 204 1.91 -15.82 -24.35
CA ASN A 204 0.98 -14.87 -24.98
C ASN A 204 0.45 -13.81 -23.98
N TYR A 205 0.96 -13.78 -22.79
CA TYR A 205 0.66 -12.76 -21.78
C TYR A 205 1.94 -12.36 -21.05
N LEU A 206 1.95 -11.15 -20.54
CA LEU A 206 3.02 -10.58 -19.72
C LEU A 206 2.48 -10.33 -18.31
N VAL A 207 3.19 -10.79 -17.31
CA VAL A 207 2.94 -10.48 -15.90
C VAL A 207 4.12 -9.69 -15.35
N PHE A 208 3.84 -8.69 -14.56
CA PHE A 208 4.79 -8.14 -13.62
C PHE A 208 4.18 -8.15 -12.20
N LEU A 209 5.05 -8.33 -11.20
CA LEU A 209 4.67 -8.30 -9.80
C LEU A 209 5.61 -7.36 -9.06
N SER A 210 5.03 -6.53 -8.20
CA SER A 210 5.75 -5.67 -7.26
C SER A 210 4.88 -5.46 -6.02
N ALA A 211 5.36 -4.65 -5.08
CA ALA A 211 4.57 -4.14 -3.98
C ALA A 211 4.69 -2.60 -3.93
N ASP A 212 3.74 -1.95 -3.29
CA ASP A 212 3.74 -0.51 -3.05
C ASP A 212 4.73 -0.12 -1.94
N HIS A 213 4.94 -0.99 -0.95
CA HIS A 213 5.89 -0.83 0.15
C HIS A 213 6.18 -2.16 0.84
N GLY A 214 7.23 -2.17 1.68
CA GLY A 214 7.45 -3.17 2.70
C GLY A 214 6.81 -2.74 4.03
N VAL A 215 7.37 -3.20 5.17
CA VAL A 215 6.84 -2.88 6.50
C VAL A 215 7.94 -3.00 7.56
N ALA A 216 7.89 -2.14 8.59
CA ALA A 216 8.75 -2.28 9.77
C ALA A 216 8.30 -3.45 10.65
N ASP A 217 9.23 -4.05 11.39
CA ASP A 217 8.88 -4.94 12.50
C ASP A 217 8.15 -4.19 13.62
N ILE A 218 7.43 -4.95 14.45
CA ILE A 218 6.74 -4.39 15.62
C ILE A 218 7.78 -3.81 16.58
N ALA A 219 7.63 -2.54 16.94
CA ALA A 219 8.65 -1.84 17.73
C ALA A 219 8.93 -2.52 19.08
N THR A 220 7.91 -3.00 19.79
CA THR A 220 8.07 -3.71 21.09
C THR A 220 8.74 -5.08 20.91
N TYR A 221 8.54 -5.77 19.80
CA TYR A 221 9.28 -6.98 19.47
C TYR A 221 10.76 -6.64 19.24
N MET A 222 11.07 -5.61 18.47
CA MET A 222 12.46 -5.17 18.24
C MET A 222 13.15 -4.78 19.55
N GLU A 223 12.45 -4.10 20.46
CA GLU A 223 12.97 -3.79 21.81
C GLU A 223 13.30 -5.06 22.61
N SER A 224 12.45 -6.09 22.53
CA SER A 224 12.71 -7.38 23.22
C SER A 224 13.96 -8.08 22.68
N GLU A 225 14.25 -7.92 21.39
CA GLU A 225 15.45 -8.38 20.71
C GLU A 225 16.67 -7.45 20.92
N ARG A 226 16.53 -6.41 21.77
CA ARG A 226 17.58 -5.41 22.07
C ARG A 226 17.99 -4.56 20.86
N VAL A 227 17.12 -4.40 19.88
CA VAL A 227 17.30 -3.47 18.79
C VAL A 227 16.70 -2.12 19.23
N PRO A 228 17.41 -1.00 19.01
CA PRO A 228 16.85 0.32 19.29
C PRO A 228 15.55 0.55 18.51
N ALA A 229 14.44 0.66 19.21
CA ALA A 229 13.12 0.81 18.63
C ALA A 229 12.23 1.61 19.59
N GLY A 230 11.01 1.93 19.19
CA GLY A 230 10.06 2.57 20.08
C GLY A 230 8.78 3.03 19.41
N ASN A 231 7.84 3.49 20.21
CA ASN A 231 6.57 4.03 19.75
C ASN A 231 6.46 5.51 20.13
N LEU A 232 6.21 6.36 19.13
CA LEU A 232 5.97 7.78 19.31
C LEU A 232 4.46 8.05 19.40
N ASN A 233 4.01 8.63 20.49
CA ASN A 233 2.64 9.14 20.56
C ASN A 233 2.55 10.47 19.80
N PHE A 234 2.14 10.39 18.55
CA PHE A 234 2.05 11.56 17.68
C PHE A 234 1.05 12.62 18.20
N GLY A 235 -0.05 12.18 18.81
CA GLY A 235 -1.00 13.10 19.45
C GLY A 235 -0.38 13.90 20.59
N TYR A 236 0.47 13.26 21.41
CA TYR A 236 1.24 13.94 22.44
C TYR A 236 2.20 14.97 21.83
N ILE A 237 2.94 14.59 20.78
CA ILE A 237 3.88 15.51 20.08
C ILE A 237 3.14 16.72 19.53
N LEU A 238 1.97 16.53 18.89
CA LEU A 238 1.13 17.63 18.41
C LEU A 238 0.67 18.54 19.54
N GLY A 239 0.31 17.97 20.69
CA GLY A 239 -0.03 18.74 21.89
C GLY A 239 1.12 19.61 22.39
N GLN A 240 2.33 19.04 22.43
CA GLN A 240 3.54 19.78 22.81
C GLN A 240 3.89 20.88 21.81
N ALA A 241 3.76 20.60 20.51
CA ALA A 241 3.96 21.56 19.44
C ALA A 241 2.98 22.74 19.55
N ARG A 242 1.69 22.48 19.79
CA ARG A 242 0.69 23.54 20.03
C ARG A 242 1.02 24.38 21.27
N GLY A 243 1.40 23.73 22.36
CA GLY A 243 1.83 24.41 23.59
C GLY A 243 3.05 25.31 23.35
N TYR A 244 4.05 24.82 22.64
CA TYR A 244 5.23 25.60 22.26
C TYR A 244 4.84 26.86 21.45
N MET A 245 3.97 26.71 20.44
CA MET A 245 3.52 27.82 19.64
C MET A 245 2.75 28.85 20.45
N THR A 246 1.86 28.42 21.34
CA THR A 246 1.11 29.30 22.24
C THR A 246 2.04 30.06 23.18
N VAL A 247 3.00 29.41 23.80
CA VAL A 247 3.97 30.07 24.71
C VAL A 247 4.80 31.11 23.97
N LYS A 248 5.19 30.84 22.75
CA LYS A 248 6.12 31.67 22.00
C LYS A 248 5.44 32.82 21.25
N TYR A 249 4.27 32.58 20.67
CA TYR A 249 3.60 33.51 19.77
C TYR A 249 2.22 33.99 20.28
N GLY A 250 1.81 33.53 21.48
CA GLY A 250 0.51 33.84 22.06
C GLY A 250 -0.59 32.87 21.66
N GLU A 251 -1.78 33.09 22.20
CA GLU A 251 -2.95 32.27 21.94
C GLU A 251 -3.33 32.26 20.45
N GLY A 252 -3.69 31.09 19.95
CA GLY A 252 -4.11 30.90 18.57
C GLY A 252 -4.14 29.43 18.14
N ASN A 253 -4.87 29.14 17.09
CA ASN A 253 -4.89 27.82 16.46
C ASN A 253 -3.76 27.71 15.43
N TRP A 254 -2.53 27.59 15.90
CA TRP A 254 -1.31 27.60 15.09
C TRP A 254 -1.13 26.37 14.21
N ILE A 255 -1.65 25.20 14.66
CA ILE A 255 -1.53 23.91 13.97
C ILE A 255 -2.93 23.40 13.66
N LEU A 256 -3.27 23.40 12.38
CA LEU A 256 -4.57 22.96 11.88
C LEU A 256 -4.73 21.45 11.96
N ASN A 257 -3.70 20.70 11.57
CA ASN A 257 -3.74 19.25 11.49
C ASN A 257 -2.35 18.62 11.70
N GLY A 258 -2.36 17.34 12.03
CA GLY A 258 -1.21 16.45 11.99
C GLY A 258 -1.65 15.08 11.50
N SER A 259 -1.01 14.58 10.43
CA SER A 259 -1.35 13.31 9.79
C SER A 259 -0.15 12.77 9.02
N ASN A 260 0.05 11.45 9.02
CA ASN A 260 1.13 10.78 8.30
C ASN A 260 2.51 11.42 8.58
N ASP A 261 2.81 11.60 9.87
CA ASP A 261 4.05 12.23 10.36
C ASP A 261 4.33 13.63 9.80
N GLN A 262 3.27 14.35 9.42
CA GLN A 262 3.33 15.71 8.94
C GLN A 262 2.50 16.65 9.83
N ILE A 263 2.94 17.91 9.93
CA ILE A 263 2.25 18.99 10.64
C ILE A 263 1.86 20.06 9.65
N PHE A 264 0.61 20.51 9.74
CA PHE A 264 0.00 21.55 8.90
C PHE A 264 -0.23 22.80 9.74
N LEU A 265 0.43 23.90 9.37
CA LEU A 265 0.34 25.17 10.07
C LEU A 265 -0.84 26.01 9.59
N ASN A 266 -1.28 26.93 10.42
CA ASN A 266 -2.29 27.92 10.06
C ASN A 266 -1.65 29.14 9.40
N HIS A 267 -1.52 29.12 8.09
CA HIS A 267 -0.89 30.20 7.32
C HIS A 267 -1.63 31.53 7.44
N GLU A 268 -2.97 31.49 7.56
CA GLU A 268 -3.78 32.72 7.74
C GLU A 268 -3.44 33.42 9.05
N LEU A 269 -3.37 32.66 10.16
CA LEU A 269 -3.01 33.20 11.46
C LEU A 269 -1.56 33.73 11.47
N ILE A 270 -0.62 33.01 10.83
CA ILE A 270 0.77 33.43 10.73
C ILE A 270 0.87 34.78 10.00
N GLN A 271 0.16 34.91 8.89
CA GLN A 271 0.11 36.16 8.12
C GLN A 271 -0.59 37.30 8.92
N GLU A 272 -1.70 37.00 9.61
CA GLU A 272 -2.40 37.98 10.47
C GLU A 272 -1.50 38.54 11.58
N LYS A 273 -0.61 37.69 12.10
CA LYS A 273 0.37 38.05 13.15
C LYS A 273 1.65 38.69 12.59
N GLU A 274 1.73 38.90 11.27
CA GLU A 274 2.90 39.48 10.59
C GLU A 274 4.21 38.68 10.87
N LEU A 275 4.09 37.35 10.94
CA LEU A 275 5.20 36.43 11.21
C LEU A 275 5.67 35.77 9.90
N GLU A 276 6.97 35.46 9.84
CA GLU A 276 7.56 34.78 8.68
C GLU A 276 7.35 33.26 8.82
N LEU A 277 6.70 32.65 7.81
CA LEU A 277 6.39 31.22 7.81
C LEU A 277 7.63 30.34 7.91
N ASP A 278 8.67 30.69 7.18
CA ASP A 278 9.93 29.94 7.15
C ASP A 278 10.61 29.91 8.53
N ASP A 279 10.59 31.05 9.26
CA ASP A 279 11.12 31.13 10.62
C ASP A 279 10.31 30.25 11.59
N ILE A 280 8.99 30.24 11.45
CA ILE A 280 8.12 29.39 12.29
C ILE A 280 8.37 27.91 12.01
N GLN A 281 8.46 27.53 10.75
CA GLN A 281 8.76 26.15 10.35
C GLN A 281 10.11 25.69 10.94
N GLU A 282 11.16 26.51 10.83
CA GLU A 282 12.48 26.18 11.35
C GLU A 282 12.50 26.07 12.87
N GLN A 283 11.86 27.01 13.58
CA GLN A 283 11.81 26.99 15.02
C GLN A 283 11.01 25.81 15.58
N LEU A 284 9.90 25.45 14.93
CA LEU A 284 9.11 24.28 15.30
C LEU A 284 9.86 22.98 14.98
N ALA A 285 10.57 22.91 13.86
CA ALA A 285 11.44 21.79 13.53
C ALA A 285 12.50 21.56 14.61
N ASN A 286 13.20 22.63 15.01
CA ASN A 286 14.20 22.59 16.07
C ASN A 286 13.62 22.22 17.46
N PHE A 287 12.37 22.58 17.73
CA PHE A 287 11.67 22.16 18.92
C PHE A 287 11.37 20.65 18.89
N LEU A 288 10.87 20.13 17.79
CA LEU A 288 10.51 18.72 17.60
C LEU A 288 11.72 17.78 17.69
N LEU A 289 12.88 18.19 17.16
CA LEU A 289 14.13 17.42 17.24
C LEU A 289 14.62 17.13 18.66
N ARG A 290 14.00 17.70 19.71
CA ARG A 290 14.33 17.41 21.12
C ARG A 290 13.66 16.15 21.66
N TYR A 291 12.71 15.59 20.92
CA TYR A 291 11.97 14.40 21.35
C TYR A 291 12.67 13.14 20.88
N ASN A 292 12.80 12.19 21.81
CA ASN A 292 13.30 10.86 21.46
C ASN A 292 12.43 10.22 20.41
N GLY A 293 13.05 9.53 19.46
CA GLY A 293 12.38 8.88 18.35
C GLY A 293 12.21 9.76 17.13
N ILE A 294 12.39 11.08 17.24
CA ILE A 294 12.43 11.98 16.08
C ILE A 294 13.87 12.15 15.63
N LYS A 295 14.17 11.67 14.41
CA LYS A 295 15.50 11.70 13.81
C LYS A 295 15.78 12.97 13.02
N GLU A 296 14.85 13.31 12.14
CA GLU A 296 14.98 14.44 11.21
C GLU A 296 13.61 15.13 11.09
N VAL A 297 13.63 16.43 10.85
CA VAL A 297 12.44 17.21 10.51
C VAL A 297 12.77 18.09 9.32
N TYR A 298 12.01 17.93 8.25
CA TYR A 298 12.15 18.75 7.04
C TYR A 298 11.03 19.76 6.96
N THR A 299 11.38 21.01 6.69
CA THR A 299 10.40 22.07 6.48
C THR A 299 9.93 22.12 5.03
N ALA A 300 8.70 22.57 4.81
CA ALA A 300 8.18 22.81 3.46
C ALA A 300 9.08 23.80 2.66
N SER A 301 9.65 24.78 3.34
CA SER A 301 10.60 25.73 2.74
C SER A 301 11.86 25.04 2.25
N ALA A 302 12.45 24.14 3.05
CA ALA A 302 13.62 23.36 2.64
C ALA A 302 13.29 22.45 1.45
N MET A 303 12.11 21.78 1.45
CA MET A 303 11.67 20.93 0.35
C MET A 303 11.51 21.69 -0.97
N ARG A 304 11.19 22.98 -0.92
CA ARG A 304 11.03 23.81 -2.12
C ARG A 304 12.35 24.49 -2.59
N SER A 305 13.23 24.83 -1.67
CA SER A 305 14.42 25.64 -1.95
C SER A 305 15.71 24.85 -2.10
N THR A 306 15.76 23.60 -1.63
CA THR A 306 16.95 22.74 -1.66
C THR A 306 16.75 21.58 -2.63
N ALA A 307 17.73 21.28 -3.47
CA ALA A 307 17.72 20.09 -4.33
C ALA A 307 18.37 18.92 -3.58
N PHE A 308 17.56 18.02 -3.08
CA PHE A 308 18.03 16.76 -2.49
C PHE A 308 18.23 15.72 -3.60
N THR A 309 19.45 15.21 -3.76
CA THR A 309 19.81 14.33 -4.88
C THR A 309 20.05 12.89 -4.47
N GLN A 310 20.09 12.59 -3.18
CA GLN A 310 20.45 11.26 -2.66
C GLN A 310 19.71 10.95 -1.35
N HIS A 311 19.61 9.66 -1.05
CA HIS A 311 19.09 9.11 0.22
C HIS A 311 17.64 9.51 0.53
N ARG A 312 17.24 9.40 1.80
CA ARG A 312 15.87 9.68 2.28
C ARG A 312 15.36 11.09 1.94
N PRO A 313 16.13 12.17 2.08
CA PRO A 313 15.63 13.49 1.71
C PRO A 313 15.19 13.59 0.25
N HIS A 314 15.90 12.91 -0.66
CA HIS A 314 15.49 12.81 -2.07
C HIS A 314 14.16 12.06 -2.22
N LEU A 315 14.00 10.90 -1.57
CA LEU A 315 12.75 10.14 -1.60
C LEU A 315 11.57 10.96 -1.07
N LEU A 316 11.77 11.67 0.04
CA LEU A 316 10.76 12.59 0.58
C LEU A 316 10.40 13.70 -0.39
N GLN A 317 11.41 14.30 -1.04
CA GLN A 317 11.20 15.38 -2.00
C GLN A 317 10.46 14.89 -3.25
N MET A 318 10.71 13.67 -3.71
CA MET A 318 9.97 13.05 -4.83
C MET A 318 8.50 12.83 -4.50
N GLY A 319 8.15 12.57 -3.24
CA GLY A 319 6.77 12.46 -2.76
C GLY A 319 6.13 13.78 -2.31
N TYR A 320 6.93 14.84 -2.18
CA TYR A 320 6.45 16.13 -1.68
C TYR A 320 5.61 16.88 -2.72
N ASN A 321 4.41 17.29 -2.32
CA ASN A 321 3.55 18.16 -3.11
C ASN A 321 3.32 19.48 -2.38
N HIS A 322 3.73 20.59 -2.97
CA HIS A 322 3.67 21.94 -2.37
C HIS A 322 2.26 22.44 -2.00
N LYS A 323 1.20 21.78 -2.48
CA LYS A 323 -0.20 22.12 -2.17
C LYS A 323 -0.86 21.16 -1.19
N ALA A 324 -0.34 19.94 -1.07
CA ALA A 324 -0.99 18.88 -0.31
C ALA A 324 -0.15 18.38 0.86
N SER A 325 1.18 18.50 0.81
CA SER A 325 2.06 18.11 1.92
C SER A 325 2.06 19.13 3.04
N GLY A 326 2.37 18.68 4.26
CA GLY A 326 2.46 19.51 5.45
C GLY A 326 3.64 20.49 5.44
N ASP A 327 3.61 21.40 6.39
CA ASP A 327 4.68 22.39 6.62
C ASP A 327 5.94 21.80 7.24
N LEU A 328 5.77 20.73 8.02
CA LEU A 328 6.87 19.93 8.58
C LEU A 328 6.64 18.46 8.27
N LEU A 329 7.69 17.78 7.83
CA LEU A 329 7.74 16.34 7.60
C LEU A 329 8.68 15.75 8.64
N ILE A 330 8.17 14.87 9.48
CA ILE A 330 8.89 14.27 10.59
C ILE A 330 9.38 12.89 10.17
N ILE A 331 10.66 12.61 10.38
CA ILE A 331 11.25 11.30 10.18
C ILE A 331 11.64 10.74 11.54
N LEU A 332 11.12 9.57 11.83
CA LEU A 332 11.43 8.86 13.05
C LEU A 332 12.80 8.16 12.97
N GLU A 333 13.35 7.76 14.10
CA GLU A 333 14.48 6.84 14.14
C GLU A 333 14.11 5.49 13.53
N PRO A 334 15.07 4.70 13.00
CA PRO A 334 14.78 3.36 12.49
C PRO A 334 14.04 2.52 13.54
N SER A 335 13.06 1.74 13.11
CA SER A 335 12.22 0.89 13.97
C SER A 335 11.39 1.66 15.02
N TRP A 336 11.27 3.00 14.85
CA TRP A 336 10.30 3.80 15.59
C TRP A 336 9.04 3.99 14.76
N LEU A 337 7.88 3.86 15.41
CA LEU A 337 6.57 3.93 14.77
C LEU A 337 5.68 4.96 15.47
N THR A 338 4.77 5.56 14.73
CA THR A 338 3.64 6.30 15.31
C THR A 338 2.49 5.32 15.53
N GLY A 339 2.22 4.95 16.77
CA GLY A 339 1.16 3.98 17.04
C GLY A 339 1.15 3.42 18.45
N GLY A 340 0.49 2.28 18.60
CA GLY A 340 0.39 1.53 19.84
C GLY A 340 1.54 0.54 20.04
N ALA A 341 1.52 -0.17 21.19
CA ALA A 341 2.53 -1.17 21.52
C ALA A 341 2.38 -2.48 20.72
N ARG A 342 1.28 -2.67 20.02
CA ARG A 342 0.97 -3.89 19.25
C ARG A 342 0.72 -3.54 17.79
N GLY A 343 1.10 -4.47 16.92
CA GLY A 343 1.02 -4.26 15.47
C GLY A 343 2.10 -3.30 14.95
N THR A 344 2.08 -3.03 13.66
CA THR A 344 3.11 -2.23 13.01
C THR A 344 2.53 -1.31 11.93
N SER A 345 3.41 -0.52 11.31
CA SER A 345 3.09 0.40 10.22
C SER A 345 4.27 0.54 9.26
N HIS A 346 4.05 1.30 8.20
CA HIS A 346 5.01 1.62 7.15
C HIS A 346 4.91 3.10 6.78
N GLY A 347 5.68 3.56 5.79
CA GLY A 347 5.61 4.93 5.27
C GLY A 347 6.91 5.72 5.46
N THR A 348 7.99 5.03 5.83
CA THR A 348 9.31 5.64 5.99
C THR A 348 10.16 5.49 4.72
N GLY A 349 11.29 6.22 4.66
CA GLY A 349 12.30 6.04 3.62
C GLY A 349 13.38 5.01 4.00
N PHE A 350 13.14 4.14 4.97
CA PHE A 350 14.08 3.08 5.35
C PHE A 350 13.89 1.83 4.48
N THR A 351 14.92 1.00 4.40
CA THR A 351 14.95 -0.16 3.50
C THR A 351 13.89 -1.21 3.81
N TYR A 352 13.45 -1.35 5.05
CA TYR A 352 12.37 -2.27 5.39
C TYR A 352 11.02 -1.86 4.78
N ASP A 353 10.82 -0.57 4.47
CA ASP A 353 9.63 -0.06 3.77
C ASP A 353 9.84 0.05 2.25
N THR A 354 11.07 0.36 1.81
CA THR A 354 11.33 0.72 0.41
C THR A 354 11.85 -0.43 -0.45
N HIS A 355 12.31 -1.54 0.17
CA HIS A 355 12.82 -2.69 -0.56
C HIS A 355 11.70 -3.68 -0.87
N VAL A 356 11.25 -3.68 -2.11
CA VAL A 356 10.16 -4.52 -2.64
C VAL A 356 10.63 -5.32 -3.86
N PRO A 357 10.00 -6.46 -4.18
CA PRO A 357 10.37 -7.23 -5.36
C PRO A 357 9.93 -6.52 -6.65
N ILE A 358 10.65 -6.76 -7.74
CA ILE A 358 10.22 -6.49 -9.12
C ILE A 358 10.44 -7.77 -9.92
N VAL A 359 9.35 -8.41 -10.34
CA VAL A 359 9.39 -9.67 -11.09
C VAL A 359 8.65 -9.48 -12.40
N PHE A 360 9.23 -9.96 -13.50
CA PHE A 360 8.57 -10.03 -14.80
C PHE A 360 8.53 -11.47 -15.28
N PHE A 361 7.45 -11.86 -15.93
CA PHE A 361 7.23 -13.21 -16.42
C PHE A 361 6.38 -13.22 -17.70
N GLY A 362 6.73 -14.08 -18.65
CA GLY A 362 5.92 -14.37 -19.82
C GLY A 362 6.43 -13.69 -21.09
N TRP A 363 5.51 -13.11 -21.88
CA TRP A 363 5.82 -12.57 -23.21
C TRP A 363 6.90 -11.49 -23.18
N GLY A 364 7.91 -11.64 -24.05
CA GLY A 364 8.97 -10.65 -24.23
C GLY A 364 9.98 -10.56 -23.08
N VAL A 365 9.90 -11.46 -22.08
CA VAL A 365 10.79 -11.46 -20.94
C VAL A 365 11.86 -12.54 -21.06
N LYS A 366 13.12 -12.15 -20.96
CA LYS A 366 14.25 -13.07 -20.85
C LYS A 366 14.36 -13.58 -19.40
N SER A 367 14.55 -14.89 -19.24
CA SER A 367 14.76 -15.49 -17.91
C SER A 367 16.14 -15.12 -17.36
N GLY A 368 16.20 -14.74 -16.11
CA GLY A 368 17.42 -14.37 -15.40
C GLY A 368 17.12 -13.59 -14.12
N GLU A 369 18.18 -13.13 -13.49
CA GLU A 369 18.13 -12.21 -12.34
C GLU A 369 19.10 -11.05 -12.55
N SER A 370 18.81 -9.90 -11.98
CA SER A 370 19.68 -8.73 -11.99
C SER A 370 19.91 -8.21 -10.58
N THR A 371 21.16 -7.89 -10.28
CA THR A 371 21.56 -7.22 -9.03
C THR A 371 21.66 -5.70 -9.18
N ARG A 372 21.32 -5.17 -10.37
CA ARG A 372 21.28 -3.74 -10.61
C ARG A 372 20.17 -3.11 -9.79
N TYR A 373 20.46 -1.96 -9.20
CA TYR A 373 19.45 -1.17 -8.51
C TYR A 373 18.33 -0.74 -9.48
N ALA A 374 17.12 -1.10 -9.16
CA ALA A 374 15.91 -0.71 -9.86
C ALA A 374 14.90 -0.13 -8.88
N THR A 375 13.98 0.67 -9.36
CA THR A 375 12.90 1.26 -8.57
C THR A 375 11.54 0.89 -9.15
N VAL A 376 10.49 0.93 -8.33
CA VAL A 376 9.12 0.69 -8.82
C VAL A 376 8.71 1.69 -9.92
N THR A 377 9.34 2.87 -9.97
CA THR A 377 9.13 3.85 -11.03
C THR A 377 9.66 3.39 -12.39
N ASP A 378 10.53 2.37 -12.43
CA ASP A 378 11.09 1.79 -13.65
C ASP A 378 10.12 0.83 -14.36
N ILE A 379 9.07 0.39 -13.67
CA ILE A 379 8.07 -0.53 -14.24
C ILE A 379 7.36 0.10 -15.44
N ALA A 380 6.88 1.32 -15.30
CA ALA A 380 6.14 2.00 -16.36
C ALA A 380 6.99 2.25 -17.63
N PRO A 381 8.24 2.77 -17.54
CA PRO A 381 9.15 2.85 -18.68
C PRO A 381 9.45 1.49 -19.33
N THR A 382 9.64 0.46 -18.52
CA THR A 382 9.89 -0.91 -19.01
C THR A 382 8.71 -1.43 -19.82
N LEU A 383 7.48 -1.29 -19.31
CA LEU A 383 6.27 -1.67 -20.03
C LEU A 383 6.07 -0.86 -21.32
N SER A 384 6.35 0.46 -21.29
CA SER A 384 6.28 1.30 -22.48
C SER A 384 7.23 0.81 -23.58
N MET A 385 8.45 0.41 -23.21
CA MET A 385 9.43 -0.13 -24.14
C MET A 385 9.03 -1.51 -24.65
N LEU A 386 8.60 -2.43 -23.77
CA LEU A 386 8.14 -3.77 -24.15
C LEU A 386 6.96 -3.72 -25.14
N LEU A 387 5.99 -2.89 -24.86
CA LEU A 387 4.74 -2.80 -25.61
C LEU A 387 4.76 -1.73 -26.70
N ASN A 388 5.90 -1.04 -26.89
CA ASN A 388 6.15 -0.05 -27.92
C ASN A 388 5.10 1.07 -27.98
N PHE A 389 4.84 1.72 -26.84
CA PHE A 389 4.02 2.92 -26.78
C PHE A 389 4.68 4.02 -25.93
N ARG A 390 4.07 5.19 -25.92
CA ARG A 390 4.64 6.41 -25.34
C ARG A 390 4.76 6.31 -23.82
N LEU A 391 5.86 6.85 -23.27
CA LEU A 391 6.04 7.04 -21.84
C LEU A 391 4.99 8.02 -21.25
N PRO A 392 4.45 7.75 -20.08
CA PRO A 392 3.69 8.75 -19.33
C PRO A 392 4.54 10.00 -19.07
N ASN A 393 3.96 11.19 -19.22
CA ASN A 393 4.68 12.45 -19.04
C ASN A 393 5.30 12.63 -17.64
N GLY A 394 4.73 11.99 -16.63
CA GLY A 394 5.23 12.04 -15.25
C GLY A 394 6.21 10.90 -14.89
N ALA A 395 6.59 10.06 -15.86
CA ALA A 395 7.53 8.97 -15.59
C ALA A 395 8.93 9.54 -15.32
N THR A 396 9.52 9.13 -14.19
CA THR A 396 10.89 9.52 -13.78
C THR A 396 11.87 8.36 -13.80
N GLY A 397 11.36 7.12 -13.90
CA GLY A 397 12.16 5.91 -13.95
C GLY A 397 12.82 5.66 -15.30
N GLN A 398 13.61 4.60 -15.37
CA GLN A 398 14.31 4.15 -16.57
C GLN A 398 13.91 2.71 -16.90
N PRO A 399 13.88 2.30 -18.19
CA PRO A 399 13.60 0.91 -18.53
C PRO A 399 14.64 -0.04 -17.91
N ILE A 400 14.18 -1.20 -17.49
CA ILE A 400 15.04 -2.30 -17.01
C ILE A 400 15.53 -3.06 -18.24
N HIS A 401 16.69 -2.66 -18.75
CA HIS A 401 17.22 -3.16 -20.04
C HIS A 401 17.55 -4.65 -20.02
N GLU A 402 17.91 -5.19 -18.86
CA GLU A 402 18.25 -6.61 -18.68
C GLU A 402 17.12 -7.57 -19.04
N LEU A 403 15.90 -7.08 -19.14
CA LEU A 403 14.76 -7.88 -19.60
C LEU A 403 14.74 -8.09 -21.12
N PHE A 404 15.51 -7.30 -21.88
CA PHE A 404 15.50 -7.31 -23.34
C PHE A 404 16.77 -7.94 -23.95
N ASP A 405 17.89 -7.86 -23.24
CA ASP A 405 19.20 -8.36 -23.66
C ASP A 405 19.35 -9.84 -23.28
#